data_24dc85bbd935de820af07dc0fd67072b
#
_entry.id   24dc85bbd935de820af07dc0fd67072b
#
_cell.length_a   1.000
_cell.length_b   1.000
_cell.length_c   1.000
_cell.angle_alpha   90.00
_cell.angle_beta   90.00
_cell.angle_gamma   90.00
#
_symmetry.space_group_name_H-M   'P 1'
#
loop_
_entity.id
_entity.type
_entity.pdbx_description
1 polymer ?
#
loop_
_entity_poly.entity_id
_entity_poly.type
_entity_poly.pdbx_seq_one_letter_code
_entity_poly.pdbx_strand_id
1 'polypeptide(L)'
;MKLYHSTSSPNSRRVRMFIAEKGISIQFQPVNLGEKEQFSDWFKAINPRQQVPALVLDDGVTVAEVPAIWRFLEETYPEHPLLGRDGAGRALVTMWERRAELDGFARVSSRFLLWPEPSSRPPTSPPW
;
A
#
# COMPACT_ATOMS: atom_id res chain seq x y z
N MET A 1 -12.47 2.69 12.24
CA MET A 1 -11.70 2.16 11.08
C MET A 1 -10.44 1.41 11.54
N LYS A 2 -10.03 0.38 10.78
CA LYS A 2 -8.84 -0.43 11.07
C LYS A 2 -8.06 -0.70 9.78
N LEU A 3 -6.76 -0.40 9.76
CA LEU A 3 -5.86 -0.70 8.65
C LEU A 3 -5.12 -2.01 8.89
N TYR A 4 -5.39 -3.00 8.06
CA TYR A 4 -4.60 -4.23 7.99
C TYR A 4 -3.38 -3.99 7.10
N HIS A 5 -2.18 -4.20 7.63
CA HIS A 5 -0.94 -3.83 6.97
C HIS A 5 0.20 -4.78 7.31
N SER A 6 1.27 -4.74 6.52
CA SER A 6 2.55 -5.35 6.89
C SER A 6 3.67 -4.32 6.89
N THR A 7 4.60 -4.44 7.83
CA THR A 7 5.78 -3.56 7.90
C THR A 7 6.74 -3.78 6.72
N SER A 8 6.78 -5.00 6.18
CA SER A 8 7.60 -5.37 5.02
C SER A 8 6.97 -4.98 3.67
N SER A 9 5.67 -4.63 3.64
CA SER A 9 4.98 -4.28 2.40
C SER A 9 5.21 -2.83 2.00
N PRO A 10 5.77 -2.56 0.81
CA PRO A 10 5.90 -1.20 0.27
C PRO A 10 4.56 -0.50 0.10
N ASN A 11 3.52 -1.22 -0.33
CA ASN A 11 2.16 -0.69 -0.46
C ASN A 11 1.57 -0.27 0.89
N SER A 12 1.73 -1.10 1.92
CA SER A 12 1.31 -0.74 3.28
C SER A 12 2.07 0.47 3.81
N ARG A 13 3.36 0.60 3.48
CA ARG A 13 4.16 1.77 3.84
C ARG A 13 3.62 3.05 3.22
N ARG A 14 3.22 3.03 1.95
CA ARG A 14 2.62 4.18 1.26
C ARG A 14 1.37 4.68 2.00
N VAL A 15 0.47 3.79 2.41
CA VAL A 15 -0.73 4.17 3.16
C VAL A 15 -0.39 4.69 4.56
N ARG A 16 0.54 4.05 5.28
CA ARG A 16 0.97 4.53 6.60
C ARG A 16 1.60 5.93 6.55
N MET A 17 2.40 6.21 5.50
CA MET A 17 2.97 7.55 5.30
C MET A 17 1.87 8.58 5.05
N PHE A 18 0.88 8.27 4.22
CA PHE A 18 -0.25 9.15 3.96
C PHE A 18 -1.03 9.47 5.24
N ILE A 19 -1.30 8.46 6.08
CA ILE A 19 -1.96 8.61 7.38
C ILE A 19 -1.15 9.54 8.29
N ALA A 20 0.17 9.35 8.35
CA ALA A 20 1.06 10.16 9.17
C ALA A 20 1.10 11.63 8.68
N GLU A 21 1.23 11.87 7.39
CA GLU A 21 1.23 13.21 6.80
C GLU A 21 -0.09 13.96 7.02
N LYS A 22 -1.21 13.24 7.03
CA LYS A 22 -2.52 13.83 7.37
C LYS A 22 -2.69 14.08 8.88
N GLY A 23 -1.82 13.54 9.73
CA GLY A 23 -1.92 13.67 11.19
C GLY A 23 -3.14 12.97 11.79
N ILE A 24 -3.70 11.95 11.13
CA ILE A 24 -4.87 11.21 11.58
C ILE A 24 -4.48 9.94 12.34
N SER A 25 -5.32 9.53 13.29
CA SER A 25 -5.11 8.31 14.07
C SER A 25 -6.07 7.22 13.61
N ILE A 26 -5.52 6.08 13.19
CA ILE A 26 -6.26 4.88 12.76
C ILE A 26 -5.66 3.67 13.48
N GLN A 27 -6.51 2.72 13.87
CA GLN A 27 -6.02 1.47 14.43
C GLN A 27 -5.27 0.66 13.38
N PHE A 28 -4.04 0.24 13.68
CA PHE A 28 -3.23 -0.64 12.84
C PHE A 28 -3.33 -2.09 13.31
N GLN A 29 -3.56 -3.00 12.38
CA GLN A 29 -3.55 -4.44 12.61
C GLN A 29 -2.47 -5.07 11.72
N PRO A 30 -1.37 -5.56 12.31
CA PRO A 30 -0.33 -6.24 11.53
C PRO A 30 -0.83 -7.54 10.89
N VAL A 31 -0.31 -7.81 9.70
CA VAL A 31 -0.45 -9.08 8.95
C VAL A 31 0.96 -9.57 8.65
N ASN A 32 1.32 -10.73 9.13
CA ASN A 32 2.66 -11.29 8.95
C ASN A 32 2.79 -11.99 7.59
N LEU A 33 3.37 -11.28 6.62
CA LEU A 33 3.58 -11.83 5.28
C LEU A 33 4.64 -12.96 5.26
N GLY A 34 5.60 -12.93 6.20
CA GLY A 34 6.60 -13.97 6.32
C GLY A 34 5.99 -15.34 6.70
N GLU A 35 4.96 -15.31 7.53
CA GLU A 35 4.17 -16.48 7.91
C GLU A 35 2.97 -16.76 7.00
N LYS A 36 2.87 -16.00 5.92
CA LYS A 36 1.81 -16.15 4.92
C LYS A 36 0.39 -15.94 5.48
N GLU A 37 0.24 -15.12 6.53
CA GLU A 37 -1.07 -14.81 7.14
C GLU A 37 -2.08 -14.22 6.15
N GLN A 38 -1.62 -13.54 5.09
CA GLN A 38 -2.51 -13.02 4.04
C GLN A 38 -3.30 -14.13 3.32
N PHE A 39 -2.87 -15.39 3.41
CA PHE A 39 -3.56 -16.55 2.82
C PHE A 39 -4.48 -17.26 3.81
N SER A 40 -4.55 -16.81 5.07
CA SER A 40 -5.44 -17.37 6.07
C SER A 40 -6.92 -17.11 5.75
N ASP A 41 -7.80 -17.97 6.24
CA ASP A 41 -9.25 -17.81 6.03
C ASP A 41 -9.77 -16.50 6.66
N TRP A 42 -9.23 -16.12 7.83
CA TRP A 42 -9.64 -14.88 8.48
C TRP A 42 -9.29 -13.64 7.64
N PHE A 43 -8.09 -13.59 7.02
CA PHE A 43 -7.70 -12.45 6.20
C PHE A 43 -8.38 -12.48 4.83
N LYS A 44 -8.60 -13.66 4.26
CA LYS A 44 -9.38 -13.85 3.03
C LYS A 44 -10.82 -13.32 3.17
N ALA A 45 -11.43 -13.47 4.36
CA ALA A 45 -12.74 -12.91 4.65
C ALA A 45 -12.73 -11.37 4.66
N ILE A 46 -11.60 -10.73 5.01
CA ILE A 46 -11.41 -9.28 4.98
C ILE A 46 -11.11 -8.79 3.56
N ASN A 47 -10.12 -9.40 2.91
CA ASN A 47 -9.75 -9.08 1.54
C ASN A 47 -9.57 -10.34 0.70
N PRO A 48 -10.54 -10.69 -0.15
CA PRO A 48 -10.47 -11.88 -1.01
C PRO A 48 -9.26 -11.90 -1.96
N ARG A 49 -8.67 -10.75 -2.26
CA ARG A 49 -7.43 -10.66 -3.04
C ARG A 49 -6.18 -11.03 -2.25
N GLN A 50 -6.31 -11.23 -0.93
CA GLN A 50 -5.22 -11.68 -0.05
C GLN A 50 -3.99 -10.77 -0.10
N GLN A 51 -4.22 -9.47 -0.20
CA GLN A 51 -3.19 -8.44 -0.32
C GLN A 51 -3.35 -7.37 0.77
N VAL A 52 -2.24 -6.84 1.22
CA VAL A 52 -2.17 -5.68 2.11
C VAL A 52 -1.66 -4.46 1.34
N PRO A 53 -2.12 -3.25 1.67
CA PRO A 53 -3.02 -2.89 2.77
C PRO A 53 -4.50 -3.13 2.46
N ALA A 54 -5.31 -3.26 3.51
CA ALA A 54 -6.76 -3.24 3.45
C ALA A 54 -7.31 -2.40 4.60
N LEU A 55 -8.16 -1.43 4.31
CA LEU A 55 -8.82 -0.56 5.29
C LEU A 55 -10.25 -1.06 5.51
N VAL A 56 -10.55 -1.51 6.72
CA VAL A 56 -11.93 -1.86 7.14
C VAL A 56 -12.56 -0.67 7.83
N LEU A 57 -13.68 -0.23 7.31
CA LEU A 57 -14.47 0.88 7.84
C LEU A 57 -15.31 0.44 9.05
N ASP A 58 -15.93 1.38 9.75
CA ASP A 58 -16.72 1.09 10.95
C ASP A 58 -18.03 0.35 10.63
N ASP A 59 -18.53 0.47 9.41
CA ASP A 59 -19.68 -0.27 8.87
C ASP A 59 -19.31 -1.66 8.31
N GLY A 60 -18.04 -2.05 8.39
CA GLY A 60 -17.53 -3.33 7.91
C GLY A 60 -17.14 -3.37 6.43
N VAL A 61 -17.32 -2.28 5.69
CA VAL A 61 -16.86 -2.21 4.29
C VAL A 61 -15.34 -2.23 4.25
N THR A 62 -14.78 -3.04 3.35
CA THR A 62 -13.33 -3.08 3.10
C THR A 62 -12.97 -2.28 1.86
N VAL A 63 -12.08 -1.31 2.04
CA VAL A 63 -11.43 -0.55 0.96
C VAL A 63 -10.02 -1.11 0.77
N ALA A 64 -9.75 -1.67 -0.39
CA ALA A 64 -8.42 -2.12 -0.81
C ALA A 64 -7.89 -1.23 -1.93
N GLU A 65 -6.62 -1.44 -2.33
CA GLU A 65 -5.84 -0.62 -3.25
C GLU A 65 -5.43 0.74 -2.66
N VAL A 66 -4.13 1.02 -2.75
CA VAL A 66 -3.53 2.23 -2.14
C VAL A 66 -4.22 3.52 -2.57
N PRO A 67 -4.47 3.77 -3.87
CA PRO A 67 -5.11 5.01 -4.30
C PRO A 67 -6.56 5.15 -3.81
N ALA A 68 -7.29 4.03 -3.68
CA ALA A 68 -8.66 4.06 -3.17
C ALA A 68 -8.69 4.40 -1.67
N ILE A 69 -7.76 3.81 -0.89
CA ILE A 69 -7.60 4.13 0.53
C ILE A 69 -7.24 5.61 0.71
N TRP A 70 -6.31 6.14 -0.08
CA TRP A 70 -5.92 7.54 -0.03
C TRP A 70 -7.08 8.48 -0.30
N ARG A 71 -7.88 8.21 -1.35
CA ARG A 71 -9.07 9.03 -1.68
C ARG A 71 -10.09 9.01 -0.56
N PHE A 72 -10.39 7.84 -0.02
CA PHE A 72 -11.30 7.73 1.11
C PHE A 72 -10.84 8.55 2.31
N LEU A 73 -9.55 8.44 2.68
CA LEU A 73 -8.98 9.19 3.80
C LEU A 73 -8.91 10.69 3.52
N GLU A 74 -8.64 11.10 2.28
CA GLU A 74 -8.63 12.51 1.88
C GLU A 74 -10.02 13.16 2.02
N GLU A 75 -11.06 12.47 1.59
CA GLU A 75 -12.44 12.95 1.68
C GLU A 75 -12.97 12.93 3.12
N THR A 76 -12.55 11.94 3.92
CA THR A 76 -12.97 11.81 5.32
C THR A 76 -12.28 12.84 6.22
N TYR A 77 -11.04 13.20 5.93
CA TYR A 77 -10.21 14.13 6.71
C TYR A 77 -9.66 15.25 5.81
N PRO A 78 -10.47 16.24 5.44
CA PRO A 78 -10.10 17.24 4.44
C PRO A 78 -9.14 18.34 4.93
N GLU A 79 -8.84 18.42 6.23
CA GLU A 79 -8.13 19.55 6.86
C GLU A 79 -6.71 19.76 6.29
N HIS A 80 -6.02 18.67 5.93
CA HIS A 80 -4.69 18.71 5.32
C HIS A 80 -4.72 18.03 3.96
N PRO A 81 -5.14 18.74 2.88
CA PRO A 81 -5.29 18.13 1.58
C PRO A 81 -3.95 17.75 0.95
N LEU A 82 -3.78 16.45 0.66
CA LEU A 82 -2.59 15.86 0.02
C LEU A 82 -2.84 15.50 -1.45
N LEU A 83 -4.10 15.29 -1.84
CA LEU A 83 -4.47 14.88 -3.21
C LEU A 83 -4.93 16.04 -4.09
N GLY A 84 -4.69 17.30 -3.68
CA GLY A 84 -5.04 18.50 -4.41
C GLY A 84 -6.31 19.19 -3.87
N ARG A 85 -6.31 20.52 -3.91
CA ARG A 85 -7.37 21.35 -3.30
C ARG A 85 -8.55 21.58 -4.23
N ASP A 86 -8.31 21.61 -5.52
CA ASP A 86 -9.30 21.87 -6.56
C ASP A 86 -9.25 20.81 -7.67
N GLY A 87 -10.09 20.96 -8.69
CA GLY A 87 -10.16 20.01 -9.79
C GLY A 87 -8.85 19.85 -10.55
N ALA A 88 -8.17 20.97 -10.84
CA ALA A 88 -6.89 20.95 -11.55
C ALA A 88 -5.77 20.33 -10.70
N GLY A 89 -5.69 20.70 -9.43
CA GLY A 89 -4.74 20.13 -8.48
C GLY A 89 -4.92 18.62 -8.31
N ARG A 90 -6.16 18.16 -8.14
CA ARG A 90 -6.47 16.74 -8.06
C ARG A 90 -6.10 15.98 -9.34
N ALA A 91 -6.34 16.57 -10.50
CA ALA A 91 -5.95 15.96 -11.77
C ALA A 91 -4.43 15.82 -11.91
N LEU A 92 -3.68 16.86 -11.55
CA LEU A 92 -2.21 16.85 -11.58
C LEU A 92 -1.62 15.83 -10.61
N VAL A 93 -2.10 15.78 -9.37
CA VAL A 93 -1.65 14.77 -8.40
C VAL A 93 -1.94 13.35 -8.89
N THR A 94 -3.15 13.09 -9.38
CA THR A 94 -3.52 11.78 -9.94
C THR A 94 -2.65 11.40 -11.14
N MET A 95 -2.34 12.35 -12.01
CA MET A 95 -1.46 12.12 -13.16
C MET A 95 -0.04 11.71 -12.72
N TRP A 96 0.54 12.44 -11.76
CA TRP A 96 1.89 12.13 -11.27
C TRP A 96 1.93 10.85 -10.45
N GLU A 97 0.91 10.59 -9.63
CA GLU A 97 0.75 9.33 -8.92
C GLU A 97 0.75 8.15 -9.90
N ARG A 98 -0.05 8.24 -10.95
CA ARG A 98 -0.16 7.17 -11.94
C ARG A 98 1.15 6.94 -12.69
N ARG A 99 1.87 8.00 -13.05
CA ARG A 99 3.19 7.90 -13.68
C ARG A 99 4.21 7.24 -12.74
N ALA A 100 4.29 7.71 -11.49
CA ALA A 100 5.19 7.14 -10.49
C ALA A 100 4.89 5.65 -10.22
N GLU A 101 3.62 5.26 -10.21
CA GLU A 101 3.22 3.86 -10.03
C GLU A 101 3.61 3.00 -11.22
N LEU A 102 3.29 3.39 -12.44
CA LEU A 102 3.52 2.59 -13.63
C LEU A 102 5.01 2.57 -14.06
N ASP A 103 5.65 3.74 -14.07
CA ASP A 103 7.02 3.87 -14.57
C ASP A 103 8.08 3.57 -13.51
N GLY A 104 7.74 3.74 -12.23
CA GLY A 104 8.62 3.49 -11.10
C GLY A 104 8.25 2.21 -10.34
N PHE A 105 7.24 2.31 -9.49
CA PHE A 105 6.92 1.29 -8.50
C PHE A 105 6.59 -0.09 -9.11
N ALA A 106 5.75 -0.14 -10.14
CA ALA A 106 5.36 -1.39 -10.77
C ALA A 106 6.57 -2.09 -11.44
N ARG A 107 7.46 -1.33 -12.08
CA ARG A 107 8.66 -1.87 -12.72
C ARG A 107 9.67 -2.41 -11.72
N VAL A 108 9.88 -1.70 -10.61
CA VAL A 108 10.77 -2.16 -9.54
C VAL A 108 10.19 -3.41 -8.87
N SER A 109 8.89 -3.41 -8.59
CA SER A 109 8.21 -4.55 -7.95
C SER A 109 8.22 -5.79 -8.83
N SER A 110 7.98 -5.66 -10.13
CA SER A 110 8.04 -6.80 -11.06
C SER A 110 9.45 -7.38 -11.17
N ARG A 111 10.48 -6.53 -11.19
CA ARG A 111 11.87 -7.00 -11.17
C ARG A 111 12.23 -7.71 -9.87
N PHE A 112 11.73 -7.23 -8.73
CA PHE A 112 11.93 -7.88 -7.44
C PHE A 112 11.26 -9.27 -7.39
N LEU A 113 10.05 -9.41 -7.94
CA LEU A 113 9.34 -10.67 -8.02
C LEU A 113 10.01 -11.68 -8.97
N LEU A 114 10.72 -11.20 -10.00
CA LEU A 114 11.47 -12.01 -10.95
C LEU A 114 12.92 -12.27 -10.49
N TRP A 115 13.32 -11.72 -9.32
CA TRP A 115 14.66 -11.93 -8.78
C TRP A 115 14.79 -13.38 -8.31
N PRO A 116 15.83 -14.13 -8.77
CA PRO A 116 15.99 -15.52 -8.40
C PRO A 116 16.18 -15.68 -6.90
N GLU A 117 15.70 -16.81 -6.37
CA GLU A 117 15.88 -17.19 -4.96
C GLU A 117 17.36 -17.16 -4.57
N PRO A 118 17.69 -16.85 -3.30
CA PRO A 118 19.08 -16.74 -2.84
C PRO A 118 19.97 -17.94 -3.18
N SER A 119 19.39 -19.14 -3.19
CA SER A 119 20.08 -20.39 -3.54
C SER A 119 20.46 -20.52 -5.02
N SER A 120 19.82 -19.75 -5.89
CA SER A 120 20.08 -19.77 -7.34
C SER A 120 20.91 -18.56 -7.83
N ARG A 121 21.33 -17.67 -6.91
CA ARG A 121 22.17 -16.52 -7.25
C ARG A 121 23.60 -16.95 -7.50
N PRO A 122 24.24 -16.50 -8.56
CA PRO A 122 25.68 -16.68 -8.69
C PRO A 122 26.41 -15.99 -7.51
N PRO A 123 27.54 -16.55 -7.05
CA PRO A 123 28.31 -15.93 -5.98
C PRO A 123 28.68 -14.51 -6.39
N THR A 124 28.38 -13.53 -5.53
CA THR A 124 28.78 -12.14 -5.67
C THR A 124 30.26 -12.01 -5.34
N SER A 125 31.15 -12.58 -6.14
CA SER A 125 32.56 -12.24 -6.05
C SER A 125 32.75 -10.91 -6.77
N PRO A 126 33.24 -9.88 -6.10
CA PRO A 126 33.61 -8.64 -6.78
C PRO A 126 34.72 -8.94 -7.79
N PRO A 127 34.72 -8.24 -8.93
CA PRO A 127 35.68 -8.49 -10.01
C PRO A 127 37.10 -7.94 -9.75
N TRP A 128 37.47 -7.66 -8.49
CA TRP A 128 38.83 -7.24 -8.07
C TRP A 128 39.37 -8.12 -6.96
#